data_662b1f765eff5a95b540ee32256d0ed6
#
_entry.id   662b1f765eff5a95b540ee32256d0ed6
#
_cell.length_a   1.000
_cell.length_b   1.000
_cell.length_c   1.000
_cell.angle_alpha   90.00
_cell.angle_beta   90.00
_cell.angle_gamma   90.00
#
_symmetry.space_group_name_H-M   'P 1'
#
loop_
_entity.id
_entity.type
_entity.pdbx_description
1 polymer ?
#
loop_
_entity_poly.entity_id
_entity_poly.type
_entity_poly.pdbx_seq_one_letter_code
_entity_poly.pdbx_strand_id
1 'polypeptide(L)'
;MPNFRGTRFTNAHETLIWASKNKKSKYTFNYQSLKCLNDDLQMRSDWMLPICNGKERLKKNNGKKIHSTQKPEALLHRIILATTNKGDAIFDPFLGTGTTAVVAKKLGRKYFGIEKDKKYFKAANDRIKKTKVIEEDYLDVIVNNKSKPRIPFGSLVELGILKPGTVLFDPKKKFNAKIMVDGSIKHKESAGSIHKIAAKIMGTESYNGWTYWYCNVGGSIVPIDNLRQRFLSKNI
;
A
#
# COMPACT_ATOMS: atom_id res chain seq x y z
N MET A 1 -15.33 -7.10 26.86
CA MET A 1 -16.44 -7.89 27.44
C MET A 1 -17.41 -6.95 28.11
N PRO A 2 -18.73 -7.15 27.96
CA PRO A 2 -19.72 -6.33 28.64
C PRO A 2 -19.51 -6.31 30.16
N ASN A 3 -19.75 -5.17 30.77
CA ASN A 3 -19.73 -5.05 32.25
C ASN A 3 -21.14 -5.28 32.79
N PHE A 4 -21.46 -6.49 33.09
CA PHE A 4 -22.79 -6.88 33.58
C PHE A 4 -23.16 -6.23 34.94
N ARG A 5 -22.16 -5.71 35.71
CA ARG A 5 -22.38 -5.04 36.95
C ARG A 5 -22.71 -3.54 36.79
N GLY A 6 -22.56 -2.96 35.61
CA GLY A 6 -22.85 -1.55 35.35
C GLY A 6 -21.95 -0.56 36.08
N THR A 7 -20.79 -1.00 36.61
CA THR A 7 -19.92 -0.20 37.47
C THR A 7 -18.80 0.52 36.76
N ARG A 8 -18.60 0.27 35.45
CA ARG A 8 -17.57 0.90 34.61
C ARG A 8 -17.94 0.80 33.12
N PHE A 9 -17.24 1.57 32.30
CA PHE A 9 -17.38 1.45 30.85
C PHE A 9 -16.95 0.06 30.34
N THR A 10 -17.55 -0.41 29.27
CA THR A 10 -17.16 -1.63 28.58
C THR A 10 -15.84 -1.39 27.83
N ASN A 11 -14.88 -2.30 27.98
CA ASN A 11 -13.65 -2.25 27.18
C ASN A 11 -14.00 -2.54 25.73
N ALA A 12 -13.81 -1.55 24.86
CA ALA A 12 -14.18 -1.59 23.45
C ALA A 12 -12.99 -1.59 22.50
N HIS A 13 -11.75 -1.52 23.02
CA HIS A 13 -10.55 -1.48 22.18
C HIS A 13 -9.44 -2.39 22.71
N GLU A 14 -8.54 -2.77 21.81
CA GLU A 14 -7.25 -3.39 22.11
C GLU A 14 -6.15 -2.52 21.50
N THR A 15 -5.03 -2.37 22.18
CA THR A 15 -3.90 -1.58 21.70
C THR A 15 -2.88 -2.49 21.04
N LEU A 16 -2.43 -2.09 19.83
CA LEU A 16 -1.30 -2.70 19.12
C LEU A 16 -0.06 -1.85 19.34
N ILE A 17 1.03 -2.48 19.75
CA ILE A 17 2.32 -1.82 19.91
C ILE A 17 3.18 -2.14 18.69
N TRP A 18 3.64 -1.10 18.00
CA TRP A 18 4.60 -1.22 16.93
C TRP A 18 5.96 -0.74 17.42
N ALA A 19 6.92 -1.66 17.44
CA ALA A 19 8.26 -1.38 17.93
C ALA A 19 9.32 -1.75 16.89
N SER A 20 10.49 -1.12 17.00
CA SER A 20 11.69 -1.46 16.24
C SER A 20 12.85 -1.69 17.20
N LYS A 21 13.87 -2.46 16.76
CA LYS A 21 15.04 -2.78 17.59
C LYS A 21 15.80 -1.52 18.05
N ASN A 22 15.90 -0.53 17.17
CA ASN A 22 16.54 0.76 17.48
C ASN A 22 16.06 1.83 16.47
N LYS A 23 16.43 3.10 16.71
CA LYS A 23 16.04 4.25 15.87
C LYS A 23 16.53 4.17 14.41
N LYS A 24 17.58 3.38 14.13
CA LYS A 24 18.17 3.22 12.79
C LYS A 24 17.61 1.99 12.05
N SER A 25 16.77 1.19 12.71
CA SER A 25 16.18 -0.02 12.10
C SER A 25 15.35 0.36 10.88
N LYS A 26 15.64 -0.30 9.76
CA LYS A 26 14.79 -0.21 8.57
C LYS A 26 13.56 -1.07 8.78
N TYR A 27 12.42 -0.61 8.28
CA TYR A 27 11.17 -1.33 8.32
C TYR A 27 10.39 -1.13 7.02
N THR A 28 9.55 -2.10 6.70
CA THR A 28 8.59 -1.99 5.60
C THR A 28 7.32 -1.31 6.10
N PHE A 29 6.79 -0.37 5.31
CA PHE A 29 5.46 0.19 5.52
C PHE A 29 4.80 0.47 4.18
N ASN A 30 3.86 -0.37 3.81
CA ASN A 30 3.18 -0.36 2.51
C ASN A 30 2.03 0.66 2.48
N TYR A 31 2.38 1.93 2.58
CA TYR A 31 1.44 3.05 2.67
C TYR A 31 0.38 3.06 1.56
N GLN A 32 0.78 2.82 0.30
CA GLN A 32 -0.15 2.86 -0.83
C GLN A 32 -1.15 1.70 -0.78
N SER A 33 -0.70 0.50 -0.41
CA SER A 33 -1.61 -0.65 -0.23
C SER A 33 -2.65 -0.39 0.86
N LEU A 34 -2.23 0.28 1.95
CA LEU A 34 -3.16 0.68 3.01
C LEU A 34 -4.15 1.75 2.55
N LYS A 35 -3.74 2.68 1.69
CA LYS A 35 -4.65 3.65 1.07
C LYS A 35 -5.70 2.94 0.20
N CYS A 36 -5.29 1.99 -0.63
CA CYS A 36 -6.22 1.21 -1.45
C CYS A 36 -7.24 0.44 -0.60
N LEU A 37 -6.84 -0.05 0.59
CA LEU A 37 -7.75 -0.69 1.55
C LEU A 37 -8.71 0.31 2.25
N ASN A 38 -8.50 1.60 2.09
CA ASN A 38 -9.23 2.66 2.80
C ASN A 38 -9.69 3.77 1.83
N ASP A 39 -10.23 3.39 0.67
CA ASP A 39 -10.82 4.28 -0.33
C ASP A 39 -9.90 5.46 -0.72
N ASP A 40 -8.62 5.17 -0.94
CA ASP A 40 -7.56 6.14 -1.21
C ASP A 40 -7.27 7.16 -0.09
N LEU A 41 -7.88 7.00 1.06
CA LEU A 41 -7.60 7.81 2.24
C LEU A 41 -6.47 7.18 3.07
N GLN A 42 -5.69 7.99 3.77
CA GLN A 42 -4.70 7.50 4.70
C GLN A 42 -5.35 6.65 5.79
N MET A 43 -4.84 5.42 5.99
CA MET A 43 -5.31 4.54 7.06
C MET A 43 -5.06 5.18 8.42
N ARG A 44 -6.11 5.28 9.23
CA ARG A 44 -6.05 5.81 10.60
C ARG A 44 -5.48 4.75 11.55
N SER A 45 -5.10 5.18 12.75
CA SER A 45 -4.61 4.29 13.81
C SER A 45 -5.74 3.62 14.63
N ASP A 46 -6.96 4.11 14.50
CA ASP A 46 -8.16 3.58 15.15
C ASP A 46 -8.93 2.69 14.18
N TRP A 47 -8.76 1.39 14.31
CA TRP A 47 -9.35 0.42 13.38
C TRP A 47 -10.63 -0.19 13.93
N MET A 48 -11.72 -0.03 13.21
CA MET A 48 -12.95 -0.78 13.45
C MET A 48 -12.87 -2.11 12.70
N LEU A 49 -12.71 -3.20 13.43
CA LEU A 49 -12.62 -4.55 12.90
C LEU A 49 -13.62 -5.46 13.59
N PRO A 50 -14.25 -6.39 12.85
CA PRO A 50 -15.15 -7.35 13.46
C PRO A 50 -14.39 -8.28 14.41
N ILE A 51 -15.04 -8.69 15.46
CA ILE A 51 -14.53 -9.76 16.32
C ILE A 51 -14.51 -11.09 15.56
N CYS A 52 -13.59 -11.97 15.88
CA CYS A 52 -13.56 -13.31 15.31
C CYS A 52 -14.83 -14.09 15.66
N ASN A 53 -15.67 -14.39 14.66
CA ASN A 53 -16.93 -15.08 14.81
C ASN A 53 -17.25 -15.95 13.56
N GLY A 54 -18.47 -16.49 13.48
CA GLY A 54 -18.97 -17.23 12.31
C GLY A 54 -18.08 -18.42 11.93
N LYS A 55 -17.84 -18.59 10.62
CA LYS A 55 -17.03 -19.67 10.04
C LYS A 55 -15.55 -19.58 10.36
N GLU A 56 -15.06 -18.38 10.62
CA GLU A 56 -13.66 -18.13 10.98
C GLU A 56 -13.34 -18.65 12.38
N ARG A 57 -14.30 -18.61 13.28
CA ARG A 57 -14.13 -19.02 14.67
C ARG A 57 -14.06 -20.53 14.80
N LEU A 58 -12.90 -21.04 15.20
CA LEU A 58 -12.72 -22.47 15.42
C LEU A 58 -13.53 -22.97 16.62
N LYS A 59 -14.31 -24.01 16.37
CA LYS A 59 -15.18 -24.65 17.36
C LYS A 59 -14.87 -26.14 17.47
N LYS A 60 -15.07 -26.70 18.66
CA LYS A 60 -15.07 -28.13 18.90
C LYS A 60 -16.37 -28.75 18.38
N ASN A 61 -16.45 -30.07 18.28
CA ASN A 61 -17.65 -30.79 17.84
C ASN A 61 -18.89 -30.46 18.69
N ASN A 62 -18.69 -30.09 19.96
CA ASN A 62 -19.78 -29.68 20.87
C ASN A 62 -20.12 -28.17 20.76
N GLY A 63 -19.68 -27.48 19.73
CA GLY A 63 -19.95 -26.06 19.48
C GLY A 63 -19.14 -25.08 20.34
N LYS A 64 -18.42 -25.54 21.36
CA LYS A 64 -17.58 -24.68 22.21
C LYS A 64 -16.36 -24.15 21.43
N LYS A 65 -15.95 -22.91 21.72
CA LYS A 65 -14.74 -22.29 21.16
C LYS A 65 -13.51 -23.14 21.47
N ILE A 66 -12.63 -23.36 20.47
CA ILE A 66 -11.33 -24.02 20.70
C ILE A 66 -10.43 -23.09 21.51
N HIS A 67 -10.31 -21.83 21.09
CA HIS A 67 -9.48 -20.83 21.76
C HIS A 67 -10.35 -19.62 22.15
N SER A 68 -10.22 -19.14 23.39
CA SER A 68 -11.04 -18.04 23.92
C SER A 68 -10.83 -16.70 23.19
N THR A 69 -9.58 -16.39 22.84
CA THR A 69 -9.11 -15.11 22.30
C THR A 69 -8.56 -15.22 20.87
N GLN A 70 -9.10 -16.11 20.04
CA GLN A 70 -8.71 -16.18 18.62
C GLN A 70 -8.90 -14.81 17.97
N LYS A 71 -7.84 -14.28 17.38
CA LYS A 71 -7.87 -12.99 16.67
C LYS A 71 -8.50 -13.11 15.29
N PRO A 72 -9.18 -12.07 14.79
CA PRO A 72 -9.78 -12.08 13.46
C PRO A 72 -8.69 -12.05 12.35
N GLU A 73 -8.93 -12.73 11.25
CA GLU A 73 -8.01 -12.71 10.11
C GLU A 73 -7.86 -11.31 9.52
N ALA A 74 -8.92 -10.50 9.52
CA ALA A 74 -8.89 -9.12 9.03
C ALA A 74 -7.83 -8.26 9.73
N LEU A 75 -7.62 -8.47 11.05
CA LEU A 75 -6.56 -7.78 11.80
C LEU A 75 -5.18 -8.16 11.28
N LEU A 76 -4.91 -9.46 11.17
CA LEU A 76 -3.61 -9.96 10.71
C LEU A 76 -3.38 -9.64 9.23
N HIS A 77 -4.42 -9.67 8.40
CA HIS A 77 -4.35 -9.24 7.00
C HIS A 77 -3.83 -7.80 6.88
N ARG A 78 -4.43 -6.88 7.63
CA ARG A 78 -4.02 -5.47 7.63
C ARG A 78 -2.59 -5.28 8.13
N ILE A 79 -2.21 -5.92 9.24
CA ILE A 79 -0.86 -5.82 9.83
C ILE A 79 0.18 -6.38 8.85
N ILE A 80 -0.03 -7.60 8.35
CA ILE A 80 0.93 -8.29 7.48
C ILE A 80 1.10 -7.53 6.16
N LEU A 81 0.00 -7.06 5.56
CA LEU A 81 0.05 -6.27 4.35
C LEU A 81 0.78 -4.94 4.56
N ALA A 82 0.57 -4.30 5.72
CA ALA A 82 1.21 -3.03 6.06
C ALA A 82 2.72 -3.14 6.24
N THR A 83 3.20 -4.24 6.83
CA THR A 83 4.56 -4.32 7.38
C THR A 83 5.46 -5.33 6.70
N THR A 84 4.98 -6.05 5.69
CA THR A 84 5.76 -7.07 4.97
C THR A 84 5.50 -7.06 3.48
N ASN A 85 6.45 -7.59 2.71
CA ASN A 85 6.31 -7.88 1.29
C ASN A 85 6.11 -9.38 1.04
N LYS A 86 5.68 -9.76 -0.17
CA LYS A 86 5.60 -11.15 -0.61
C LYS A 86 6.96 -11.83 -0.42
N GLY A 87 6.95 -13.03 0.13
CA GLY A 87 8.15 -13.81 0.41
C GLY A 87 8.84 -13.51 1.75
N ASP A 88 8.49 -12.41 2.43
CA ASP A 88 9.02 -12.09 3.75
C ASP A 88 8.64 -13.16 4.79
N ALA A 89 9.44 -13.26 5.85
CA ALA A 89 9.24 -14.21 6.95
C ALA A 89 8.53 -13.51 8.12
N ILE A 90 7.51 -14.19 8.65
CA ILE A 90 6.74 -13.75 9.81
C ILE A 90 6.95 -14.77 10.92
N PHE A 91 7.23 -14.29 12.12
CA PHE A 91 7.38 -15.11 13.29
C PHE A 91 6.34 -14.75 14.36
N ASP A 92 5.62 -15.78 14.85
CA ASP A 92 4.64 -15.65 15.92
C ASP A 92 4.99 -16.62 17.06
N PRO A 93 5.57 -16.14 18.17
CA PRO A 93 5.96 -17.00 19.29
C PRO A 93 4.76 -17.48 20.13
N PHE A 94 3.55 -16.98 19.87
CA PHE A 94 2.31 -17.34 20.58
C PHE A 94 1.20 -17.66 19.59
N LEU A 95 1.48 -18.63 18.70
CA LEU A 95 0.69 -18.92 17.50
C LEU A 95 -0.80 -19.20 17.76
N GLY A 96 -1.15 -19.75 18.91
CA GLY A 96 -2.51 -20.11 19.27
C GLY A 96 -3.14 -21.04 18.24
N THR A 97 -4.25 -20.63 17.64
CA THR A 97 -4.94 -21.39 16.58
C THR A 97 -4.49 -21.01 15.16
N GLY A 98 -3.33 -20.37 15.03
CA GLY A 98 -2.64 -20.16 13.77
C GLY A 98 -3.18 -19.05 12.88
N THR A 99 -3.85 -18.03 13.43
CA THR A 99 -4.39 -16.94 12.59
C THR A 99 -3.29 -16.21 11.82
N THR A 100 -2.17 -15.90 12.47
CA THR A 100 -1.01 -15.27 11.83
C THR A 100 -0.47 -16.11 10.67
N ALA A 101 -0.25 -17.40 10.89
CA ALA A 101 0.28 -18.31 9.87
C ALA A 101 -0.69 -18.52 8.69
N VAL A 102 -2.00 -18.61 8.98
CA VAL A 102 -3.05 -18.69 7.94
C VAL A 102 -3.02 -17.48 7.03
N VAL A 103 -2.99 -16.28 7.61
CA VAL A 103 -2.98 -15.04 6.82
C VAL A 103 -1.65 -14.86 6.09
N ALA A 104 -0.53 -15.17 6.74
CA ALA A 104 0.78 -15.16 6.10
C ALA A 104 0.80 -16.08 4.87
N LYS A 105 0.32 -17.32 5.01
CA LYS A 105 0.20 -18.27 3.91
C LYS A 105 -0.70 -17.75 2.79
N LYS A 106 -1.89 -17.22 3.11
CA LYS A 106 -2.81 -16.63 2.11
C LYS A 106 -2.14 -15.55 1.29
N LEU A 107 -1.34 -14.70 1.92
CA LEU A 107 -0.68 -13.55 1.31
C LEU A 107 0.71 -13.87 0.72
N GLY A 108 1.11 -15.15 0.62
CA GLY A 108 2.40 -15.53 0.04
C GLY A 108 3.62 -15.16 0.88
N ARG A 109 3.46 -15.06 2.22
CA ARG A 109 4.55 -14.85 3.17
C ARG A 109 4.96 -16.18 3.77
N LYS A 110 6.25 -16.32 4.13
CA LYS A 110 6.75 -17.41 4.95
C LYS A 110 6.31 -17.20 6.39
N TYR A 111 6.09 -18.27 7.14
CA TYR A 111 5.65 -18.15 8.54
C TYR A 111 6.39 -19.18 9.41
N PHE A 112 6.67 -18.77 10.62
CA PHE A 112 7.20 -19.60 11.69
C PHE A 112 6.38 -19.30 12.94
N GLY A 113 6.04 -20.31 13.71
CA GLY A 113 5.23 -20.10 14.90
C GLY A 113 5.52 -21.14 15.98
N ILE A 114 5.35 -20.73 17.23
CA ILE A 114 5.48 -21.59 18.41
C ILE A 114 4.14 -21.62 19.13
N GLU A 115 3.71 -22.80 19.53
CA GLU A 115 2.53 -23.01 20.37
C GLU A 115 2.80 -24.12 21.37
N LYS A 116 2.61 -23.83 22.65
CA LYS A 116 2.86 -24.75 23.77
C LYS A 116 1.73 -25.78 23.92
N ASP A 117 0.49 -25.36 23.73
CA ASP A 117 -0.67 -26.22 23.89
C ASP A 117 -0.83 -27.15 22.67
N LYS A 118 -0.68 -28.44 22.87
CA LYS A 118 -0.81 -29.46 21.81
C LYS A 118 -2.14 -29.41 21.08
N LYS A 119 -3.24 -29.05 21.76
CA LYS A 119 -4.57 -28.95 21.12
C LYS A 119 -4.66 -27.75 20.19
N TYR A 120 -4.11 -26.61 20.62
CA TYR A 120 -4.05 -25.41 19.76
C TYR A 120 -3.10 -25.63 18.60
N PHE A 121 -1.93 -26.22 18.85
CA PHE A 121 -0.97 -26.58 17.80
C PHE A 121 -1.60 -27.48 16.73
N LYS A 122 -2.32 -28.54 17.13
CA LYS A 122 -3.05 -29.41 16.19
C LYS A 122 -4.08 -28.61 15.39
N ALA A 123 -4.91 -27.81 16.06
CA ALA A 123 -5.91 -26.98 15.40
C ALA A 123 -5.31 -25.98 14.43
N ALA A 124 -4.16 -25.36 14.77
CA ALA A 124 -3.40 -24.48 13.90
C ALA A 124 -2.92 -25.21 12.64
N ASN A 125 -2.27 -26.36 12.81
CA ASN A 125 -1.77 -27.17 11.70
C ASN A 125 -2.87 -27.60 10.74
N ASP A 126 -3.99 -28.09 11.28
CA ASP A 126 -5.14 -28.51 10.47
C ASP A 126 -5.73 -27.33 9.67
N ARG A 127 -5.82 -26.17 10.29
CA ARG A 127 -6.26 -24.92 9.65
C ARG A 127 -5.32 -24.47 8.54
N ILE A 128 -4.01 -24.44 8.83
CA ILE A 128 -2.97 -24.03 7.88
C ILE A 128 -2.92 -24.97 6.67
N LYS A 129 -3.04 -26.31 6.89
CA LYS A 129 -3.08 -27.30 5.81
C LYS A 129 -4.25 -27.04 4.85
N LYS A 130 -5.44 -26.73 5.39
CA LYS A 130 -6.66 -26.46 4.61
C LYS A 130 -6.64 -25.10 3.93
N THR A 131 -5.75 -24.20 4.34
CA THR A 131 -5.67 -22.85 3.78
C THR A 131 -5.06 -22.90 2.38
N LYS A 132 -5.78 -22.37 1.40
CA LYS A 132 -5.28 -22.14 0.04
C LYS A 132 -4.50 -20.83 0.00
N VAL A 133 -3.41 -20.82 -0.75
CA VAL A 133 -2.69 -19.58 -1.10
C VAL A 133 -3.53 -18.82 -2.12
N ILE A 134 -3.58 -17.51 -2.03
CA ILE A 134 -4.12 -16.65 -3.09
C ILE A 134 -3.21 -16.83 -4.32
N GLU A 135 -3.80 -16.92 -5.51
CA GLU A 135 -3.05 -17.06 -6.75
C GLU A 135 -2.00 -15.95 -6.90
N GLU A 136 -0.87 -16.31 -7.49
CA GLU A 136 0.32 -15.45 -7.50
C GLU A 136 0.07 -14.08 -8.13
N ASP A 137 -0.75 -14.04 -9.18
CA ASP A 137 -1.13 -12.83 -9.91
C ASP A 137 -1.88 -11.79 -9.05
N TYR A 138 -2.54 -12.24 -7.97
CA TYR A 138 -3.27 -11.35 -7.05
C TYR A 138 -2.48 -10.97 -5.79
N LEU A 139 -1.25 -11.45 -5.65
CA LEU A 139 -0.42 -11.16 -4.48
C LEU A 139 0.38 -9.86 -4.61
N ASP A 140 0.45 -9.30 -5.81
CA ASP A 140 1.17 -8.07 -6.04
C ASP A 140 0.46 -6.89 -5.38
N VAL A 141 1.21 -6.16 -4.58
CA VAL A 141 0.74 -4.95 -3.90
C VAL A 141 1.29 -3.72 -4.60
N ILE A 142 0.56 -2.62 -4.52
CA ILE A 142 1.05 -1.34 -5.03
C ILE A 142 2.29 -0.95 -4.21
N VAL A 143 3.45 -1.11 -4.82
CA VAL A 143 4.73 -0.73 -4.20
C VAL A 143 4.76 0.78 -4.00
N ASN A 144 5.15 1.20 -2.81
CA ASN A 144 5.26 2.62 -2.50
C ASN A 144 6.27 3.30 -3.44
N ASN A 145 5.80 4.16 -4.32
CA ASN A 145 6.64 4.88 -5.29
C ASN A 145 7.73 5.77 -4.65
N LYS A 146 7.75 5.89 -3.31
CA LYS A 146 8.82 6.59 -2.60
C LYS A 146 10.19 5.92 -2.74
N SER A 147 10.23 4.64 -3.10
CA SER A 147 11.49 3.92 -3.37
C SER A 147 11.98 4.05 -4.81
N LYS A 148 11.15 4.53 -5.73
CA LYS A 148 11.59 4.79 -7.10
C LYS A 148 12.34 6.11 -7.15
N PRO A 149 13.50 6.17 -7.82
CA PRO A 149 14.23 7.43 -8.01
C PRO A 149 13.28 8.48 -8.58
N ARG A 150 13.18 9.63 -7.93
CA ARG A 150 12.41 10.75 -8.46
C ARG A 150 13.27 11.44 -9.52
N ILE A 151 12.80 11.42 -10.76
CA ILE A 151 13.41 12.18 -11.84
C ILE A 151 12.62 13.47 -11.97
N PRO A 152 13.24 14.63 -11.69
CA PRO A 152 12.64 15.93 -11.97
C PRO A 152 12.32 16.08 -13.46
N PHE A 153 11.31 16.86 -13.80
CA PHE A 153 10.99 17.13 -15.21
C PHE A 153 12.16 17.75 -15.97
N GLY A 154 12.89 18.65 -15.32
CA GLY A 154 14.09 19.28 -15.88
C GLY A 154 15.15 18.27 -16.35
N SER A 155 15.29 17.12 -15.66
CA SER A 155 16.24 16.08 -16.09
C SER A 155 15.89 15.47 -17.46
N LEU A 156 14.62 15.41 -17.85
CA LEU A 156 14.25 14.99 -19.20
C LEU A 156 14.71 16.01 -20.27
N VAL A 157 14.80 17.28 -19.89
CA VAL A 157 15.29 18.35 -20.74
C VAL A 157 16.83 18.32 -20.80
N GLU A 158 17.51 18.20 -19.68
CA GLU A 158 18.97 18.10 -19.56
C GLU A 158 19.51 16.89 -20.36
N LEU A 159 18.83 15.78 -20.33
CA LEU A 159 19.17 14.55 -21.04
C LEU A 159 18.75 14.56 -22.53
N GLY A 160 18.16 15.65 -23.01
CA GLY A 160 17.73 15.79 -24.39
C GLY A 160 16.54 14.90 -24.82
N ILE A 161 15.86 14.27 -23.86
CA ILE A 161 14.66 13.45 -24.11
C ILE A 161 13.50 14.36 -24.56
N LEU A 162 13.39 15.52 -23.92
CA LEU A 162 12.51 16.61 -24.31
C LEU A 162 13.36 17.84 -24.64
N LYS A 163 13.13 18.47 -25.77
CA LYS A 163 13.90 19.66 -26.18
C LYS A 163 13.20 20.93 -25.72
N PRO A 164 13.94 21.98 -25.33
CA PRO A 164 13.35 23.32 -25.18
C PRO A 164 12.58 23.71 -26.45
N GLY A 165 11.46 24.38 -26.28
CA GLY A 165 10.54 24.72 -27.36
C GLY A 165 9.50 23.63 -27.69
N THR A 166 9.66 22.40 -27.21
CA THR A 166 8.63 21.37 -27.36
C THR A 166 7.31 21.84 -26.74
N VAL A 167 6.22 21.65 -27.46
CA VAL A 167 4.88 22.01 -27.01
C VAL A 167 4.26 20.82 -26.28
N LEU A 168 3.87 21.09 -25.03
CA LEU A 168 3.03 20.21 -24.24
C LEU A 168 1.58 20.65 -24.37
N PHE A 169 0.64 19.73 -24.27
CA PHE A 169 -0.79 20.00 -24.32
C PHE A 169 -1.55 19.13 -23.33
N ASP A 170 -2.72 19.61 -22.92
CA ASP A 170 -3.64 18.84 -22.08
C ASP A 170 -4.32 17.71 -22.90
N PRO A 171 -4.99 16.73 -22.26
CA PRO A 171 -5.62 15.59 -22.96
C PRO A 171 -6.63 16.01 -24.03
N LYS A 172 -7.28 17.15 -23.87
CA LYS A 172 -8.30 17.71 -24.78
C LYS A 172 -7.71 18.69 -25.79
N LYS A 173 -6.40 18.96 -25.75
CA LYS A 173 -5.69 19.94 -26.59
C LYS A 173 -6.24 21.38 -26.51
N LYS A 174 -6.91 21.73 -25.42
CA LYS A 174 -7.42 23.07 -25.17
C LYS A 174 -6.34 24.03 -24.68
N PHE A 175 -5.38 23.51 -23.95
CA PHE A 175 -4.29 24.28 -23.36
C PHE A 175 -2.95 23.74 -23.83
N ASN A 176 -2.02 24.63 -24.07
CA ASN A 176 -0.65 24.28 -24.42
C ASN A 176 0.36 25.04 -23.58
N ALA A 177 1.56 24.50 -23.45
CA ALA A 177 2.69 25.16 -22.80
C ALA A 177 3.98 24.79 -23.52
N LYS A 178 4.93 25.74 -23.62
CA LYS A 178 6.26 25.48 -24.21
C LYS A 178 7.27 25.17 -23.13
N ILE A 179 8.11 24.17 -23.37
CA ILE A 179 9.23 23.83 -22.49
C ILE A 179 10.33 24.89 -22.65
N MET A 180 10.82 25.39 -21.54
CA MET A 180 11.91 26.35 -21.46
C MET A 180 13.24 25.64 -21.19
N VAL A 181 14.37 26.34 -21.39
CA VAL A 181 15.72 25.80 -21.21
C VAL A 181 16.04 25.38 -19.79
N ASP A 182 15.41 26.00 -18.81
CA ASP A 182 15.56 25.71 -17.38
C ASP A 182 14.64 24.57 -16.87
N GLY A 183 13.95 23.88 -17.77
CA GLY A 183 12.99 22.84 -17.41
C GLY A 183 11.67 23.36 -16.86
N SER A 184 11.44 24.67 -16.84
CA SER A 184 10.09 25.22 -16.63
C SER A 184 9.24 25.09 -17.89
N ILE A 185 7.91 25.27 -17.74
CA ILE A 185 7.01 25.39 -18.88
C ILE A 185 6.29 26.73 -18.85
N LYS A 186 6.05 27.33 -20.03
CA LYS A 186 5.36 28.60 -20.18
C LYS A 186 4.03 28.41 -20.90
N HIS A 187 2.94 28.83 -20.25
CA HIS A 187 1.59 28.94 -20.80
C HIS A 187 1.14 30.38 -20.74
N LYS A 188 0.92 31.03 -21.90
CA LYS A 188 0.64 32.46 -21.99
C LYS A 188 1.72 33.26 -21.22
N GLU A 189 1.27 34.14 -20.31
CA GLU A 189 2.18 34.95 -19.48
C GLU A 189 2.68 34.23 -18.20
N SER A 190 2.26 32.96 -18.00
CA SER A 190 2.61 32.21 -16.78
C SER A 190 3.71 31.19 -17.05
N ALA A 191 4.78 31.22 -16.26
CA ALA A 191 5.85 30.23 -16.29
C ALA A 191 6.01 29.56 -14.93
N GLY A 192 6.46 28.30 -14.93
CA GLY A 192 6.69 27.53 -13.71
C GLY A 192 6.85 26.04 -13.97
N SER A 193 6.84 25.24 -12.89
CA SER A 193 6.91 23.79 -13.02
C SER A 193 5.68 23.22 -13.72
N ILE A 194 5.81 22.00 -14.26
CA ILE A 194 4.68 21.25 -14.88
C ILE A 194 3.48 21.14 -13.94
N HIS A 195 3.72 21.01 -12.64
CA HIS A 195 2.67 20.93 -11.61
C HIS A 195 1.97 22.27 -11.39
N LYS A 196 2.77 23.34 -11.25
CA LYS A 196 2.26 24.69 -10.99
C LYS A 196 1.37 25.20 -12.14
N ILE A 197 1.81 25.00 -13.37
CA ILE A 197 1.05 25.44 -14.53
C ILE A 197 -0.22 24.59 -14.72
N ALA A 198 -0.14 23.26 -14.50
CA ALA A 198 -1.33 22.41 -14.52
C ALA A 198 -2.36 22.83 -13.45
N ALA A 199 -1.92 23.05 -12.21
CA ALA A 199 -2.76 23.51 -11.11
C ALA A 199 -3.45 24.85 -11.43
N LYS A 200 -2.70 25.80 -12.00
CA LYS A 200 -3.25 27.09 -12.41
C LYS A 200 -4.34 26.97 -13.48
N ILE A 201 -4.14 26.10 -14.47
CA ILE A 201 -5.13 25.85 -15.54
C ILE A 201 -6.37 25.16 -14.98
N MET A 202 -6.20 24.24 -14.04
CA MET A 202 -7.29 23.50 -13.41
C MET A 202 -8.00 24.25 -12.30
N GLY A 203 -7.49 25.43 -11.88
CA GLY A 203 -8.07 26.22 -10.79
C GLY A 203 -7.94 25.55 -9.42
N THR A 204 -6.89 24.76 -9.18
CA THR A 204 -6.64 24.01 -7.94
C THR A 204 -5.32 24.45 -7.29
N GLU A 205 -5.17 24.22 -5.98
CA GLU A 205 -3.94 24.54 -5.27
C GLU A 205 -2.75 23.68 -5.74
N SER A 206 -3.02 22.42 -6.13
CA SER A 206 -2.02 21.50 -6.65
C SER A 206 -2.60 20.59 -7.71
N TYR A 207 -1.79 20.17 -8.68
CA TYR A 207 -2.18 19.21 -9.71
C TYR A 207 -0.99 18.39 -10.18
N ASN A 208 -1.20 17.12 -10.54
CA ASN A 208 -0.11 16.27 -11.02
C ASN A 208 0.21 16.56 -12.50
N GLY A 209 1.24 17.35 -12.74
CA GLY A 209 1.66 17.72 -14.09
C GLY A 209 2.17 16.54 -14.93
N TRP A 210 2.68 15.47 -14.33
CA TRP A 210 3.13 14.29 -15.06
C TRP A 210 1.99 13.59 -15.81
N THR A 211 0.82 13.52 -15.22
CA THR A 211 -0.36 12.89 -15.81
C THR A 211 -1.20 13.86 -16.63
N TYR A 212 -1.02 15.16 -16.40
CA TYR A 212 -1.78 16.21 -17.09
C TYR A 212 -1.22 16.54 -18.47
N TRP A 213 0.11 16.61 -18.61
CA TRP A 213 0.74 17.04 -19.84
C TRP A 213 1.06 15.87 -20.78
N TYR A 214 0.82 16.13 -22.06
CA TYR A 214 1.12 15.22 -23.19
C TYR A 214 2.08 15.89 -24.15
N CYS A 215 2.84 15.11 -24.89
CA CYS A 215 3.69 15.58 -25.99
C CYS A 215 3.61 14.63 -27.18
N ASN A 216 4.01 15.12 -28.34
CA ASN A 216 4.18 14.28 -29.53
C ASN A 216 5.60 13.70 -29.55
N VAL A 217 5.69 12.37 -29.64
CA VAL A 217 6.95 11.65 -29.77
C VAL A 217 6.83 10.67 -30.93
N GLY A 218 7.57 10.94 -32.01
CA GLY A 218 7.58 10.08 -33.20
C GLY A 218 6.20 9.90 -33.84
N GLY A 219 5.36 10.97 -33.83
CA GLY A 219 4.00 10.95 -34.39
C GLY A 219 2.93 10.47 -33.42
N SER A 220 3.30 9.91 -32.28
CA SER A 220 2.36 9.44 -31.25
C SER A 220 2.23 10.45 -30.10
N ILE A 221 1.01 10.66 -29.64
CA ILE A 221 0.72 11.51 -28.48
C ILE A 221 0.78 10.66 -27.24
N VAL A 222 1.69 11.01 -26.32
CA VAL A 222 1.92 10.27 -25.08
C VAL A 222 1.95 11.20 -23.87
N PRO A 223 1.49 10.75 -22.69
CA PRO A 223 1.74 11.46 -21.45
C PRO A 223 3.26 11.62 -21.22
N ILE A 224 3.67 12.77 -20.69
CA ILE A 224 5.10 12.97 -20.38
C ILE A 224 5.60 12.01 -19.29
N ASP A 225 4.72 11.46 -18.48
CA ASP A 225 5.05 10.40 -17.51
C ASP A 225 5.60 9.14 -18.19
N ASN A 226 5.10 8.78 -19.36
CA ASN A 226 5.60 7.62 -20.13
C ASN A 226 7.08 7.77 -20.47
N LEU A 227 7.54 8.99 -20.76
CA LEU A 227 8.95 9.25 -21.02
C LEU A 227 9.79 9.08 -19.76
N ARG A 228 9.29 9.54 -18.62
CA ARG A 228 9.92 9.33 -17.33
C ARG A 228 10.02 7.84 -17.00
N GLN A 229 8.95 7.06 -17.21
CA GLN A 229 8.95 5.63 -16.93
C GLN A 229 9.91 4.87 -17.85
N ARG A 230 9.94 5.19 -19.15
CA ARG A 230 10.91 4.62 -20.10
C ARG A 230 12.35 4.89 -19.73
N PHE A 231 12.65 6.09 -19.23
CA PHE A 231 13.99 6.42 -18.76
C PHE A 231 14.35 5.62 -17.51
N LEU A 232 13.43 5.51 -16.53
CA LEU A 232 13.62 4.71 -15.32
C LEU A 232 13.88 3.24 -15.63
N SER A 233 13.12 2.66 -16.58
CA SER A 233 13.25 1.25 -16.95
C SER A 233 14.55 0.89 -17.68
N LYS A 234 15.23 1.89 -18.29
CA LYS A 234 16.49 1.68 -19.01
C LYS A 234 17.74 1.90 -18.16
N ASN A 235 17.62 2.58 -17.03
CA ASN A 235 18.76 3.05 -16.21
C ASN A 235 18.71 2.52 -14.77
N ILE A 236 17.84 1.56 -14.49
CA ILE A 236 17.73 0.76 -13.28
C ILE A 236 17.71 -0.72 -13.67
#